data_641de8db059e11e8d1ec771f16aded8a
#
_entry.id   641de8db059e11e8d1ec771f16aded8a
#
_cell.length_a   1.000
_cell.length_b   1.000
_cell.length_c   1.000
_cell.angle_alpha   90.00
_cell.angle_beta   90.00
_cell.angle_gamma   90.00
#
_symmetry.space_group_name_H-M   'P 1'
#
loop_
_entity.id
_entity.type
_entity.pdbx_description
1 polymer ?
#
loop_
_entity_poly.entity_id
_entity_poly.type
_entity_poly.pdbx_seq_one_letter_code
_entity_poly.pdbx_strand_id
1 'polypeptide(L)'
;MSHHKIELRSVSYTYPDGSRALSDISFTVSHGQSVGILGANGAGKSTLLLLLMGVLRPCSGEILIGDVKMTPATLPDIRKRLGLVFQNPDDQLFMNSIYEDVAFGPRNAKLSGQEVDRRVTEALQTVGIPHLKDRPPYRCSGGEKRAAAIAGILAMQPDVLILDEPTSDLDPKARRRT
;
A
#
# COMPACT_ATOMS: atom_id res chain seq x y z
N MET A 1 16.49 7.62 -16.91
CA MET A 1 15.63 6.43 -17.10
C MET A 1 14.77 6.31 -15.85
N SER A 2 13.46 6.16 -16.00
CA SER A 2 12.53 6.21 -14.85
C SER A 2 12.61 4.89 -14.09
N HIS A 3 13.26 4.91 -12.92
CA HIS A 3 13.37 3.75 -12.03
C HIS A 3 12.06 3.43 -11.29
N HIS A 4 10.99 4.20 -11.51
CA HIS A 4 9.70 4.08 -10.82
C HIS A 4 8.64 3.60 -11.82
N LYS A 5 8.66 2.32 -12.14
CA LYS A 5 7.76 1.68 -13.10
C LYS A 5 7.25 0.38 -12.50
N ILE A 6 5.97 0.09 -12.69
CA ILE A 6 5.43 -1.26 -12.48
C ILE A 6 5.18 -1.87 -13.85
N GLU A 7 5.63 -3.08 -14.07
CA GLU A 7 5.36 -3.82 -15.30
C GLU A 7 4.97 -5.25 -14.99
N LEU A 8 3.83 -5.66 -15.51
CA LEU A 8 3.38 -7.04 -15.53
C LEU A 8 3.47 -7.56 -16.97
N ARG A 9 3.99 -8.75 -17.14
CA ARG A 9 4.13 -9.44 -18.45
C ARG A 9 3.50 -10.81 -18.37
N SER A 10 2.36 -11.00 -19.02
CA SER A 10 1.62 -12.26 -19.13
C SER A 10 1.40 -12.97 -17.79
N VAL A 11 1.05 -12.21 -16.76
CA VAL A 11 0.90 -12.71 -15.39
C VAL A 11 -0.40 -13.50 -15.27
N SER A 12 -0.30 -14.75 -14.83
CA SER A 12 -1.46 -15.58 -14.48
C SER A 12 -1.31 -16.14 -13.07
N TYR A 13 -2.45 -16.31 -12.41
CA TYR A 13 -2.50 -16.90 -11.08
C TYR A 13 -3.74 -17.76 -10.87
N THR A 14 -3.52 -18.94 -10.32
CA THR A 14 -4.55 -19.91 -9.93
C THR A 14 -4.31 -20.28 -8.45
N TYR A 15 -5.35 -20.24 -7.64
CA TYR A 15 -5.29 -20.67 -6.24
C TYR A 15 -5.10 -22.19 -6.11
N PRO A 16 -4.65 -22.68 -4.93
CA PRO A 16 -4.46 -24.12 -4.71
C PRO A 16 -5.73 -24.98 -4.88
N ASP A 17 -6.92 -24.38 -4.71
CA ASP A 17 -8.22 -25.01 -4.93
C ASP A 17 -8.61 -25.13 -6.41
N GLY A 18 -7.75 -24.68 -7.33
CA GLY A 18 -7.97 -24.70 -8.78
C GLY A 18 -8.72 -23.46 -9.30
N SER A 19 -9.16 -22.52 -8.45
CA SER A 19 -9.82 -21.30 -8.89
C SER A 19 -8.84 -20.35 -9.59
N ARG A 20 -9.11 -20.01 -10.85
CA ARG A 20 -8.30 -19.12 -11.66
C ARG A 20 -8.67 -17.66 -11.37
N ALA A 21 -7.77 -16.92 -10.76
CA ALA A 21 -8.00 -15.53 -10.40
C ALA A 21 -7.53 -14.52 -11.44
N LEU A 22 -6.41 -14.79 -12.10
CA LEU A 22 -5.84 -13.92 -13.14
C LEU A 22 -5.39 -14.75 -14.34
N SER A 23 -5.56 -14.18 -15.53
CA SER A 23 -5.24 -14.83 -16.80
C SER A 23 -4.57 -13.85 -17.75
N ASP A 24 -3.28 -14.06 -18.00
CA ASP A 24 -2.49 -13.34 -19.01
C ASP A 24 -2.57 -11.80 -18.85
N ILE A 25 -2.41 -11.32 -17.63
CA ILE A 25 -2.46 -9.90 -17.33
C ILE A 25 -1.14 -9.23 -17.70
N SER A 26 -1.23 -8.23 -18.57
CA SER A 26 -0.08 -7.43 -18.99
C SER A 26 -0.45 -5.95 -18.97
N PHE A 27 0.31 -5.14 -18.22
CA PHE A 27 0.21 -3.70 -18.23
C PHE A 27 1.47 -3.04 -17.67
N THR A 28 1.58 -1.75 -17.89
CA THR A 28 2.68 -0.93 -17.38
C THR A 28 2.12 0.33 -16.73
N VAL A 29 2.65 0.68 -15.56
CA VAL A 29 2.43 1.98 -14.89
C VAL A 29 3.76 2.72 -14.86
N SER A 30 3.82 3.90 -15.44
CA SER A 30 5.03 4.72 -15.50
C SER A 30 5.08 5.72 -14.34
N HIS A 31 6.23 6.31 -14.12
CA HIS A 31 6.41 7.35 -13.09
C HIS A 31 5.41 8.50 -13.25
N GLY A 32 4.83 8.92 -12.12
CA GLY A 32 3.85 10.01 -12.07
C GLY A 32 2.44 9.65 -12.59
N GLN A 33 2.20 8.40 -12.99
CA GLN A 33 0.86 7.94 -13.37
C GLN A 33 0.05 7.48 -12.16
N SER A 34 -1.24 7.79 -12.19
CA SER A 34 -2.25 7.19 -11.32
C SER A 34 -3.12 6.25 -12.16
N VAL A 35 -3.30 5.02 -11.71
CA VAL A 35 -4.05 3.97 -12.42
C VAL A 35 -5.13 3.42 -11.52
N GLY A 36 -6.38 3.45 -11.99
CA GLY A 36 -7.51 2.81 -11.33
C GLY A 36 -7.77 1.40 -11.89
N ILE A 37 -7.85 0.40 -11.02
CA ILE A 37 -8.21 -0.97 -11.36
C ILE A 37 -9.69 -1.16 -11.02
N LEU A 38 -10.52 -1.29 -12.05
CA LEU A 38 -11.96 -1.44 -11.91
C LEU A 38 -12.40 -2.88 -12.26
N GLY A 39 -13.39 -3.37 -11.57
CA GLY A 39 -13.96 -4.70 -11.83
C GLY A 39 -14.95 -5.12 -10.74
N ALA A 40 -15.79 -6.08 -11.05
CA ALA A 40 -16.76 -6.68 -10.12
C ALA A 40 -16.06 -7.32 -8.91
N ASN A 41 -16.82 -7.61 -7.85
CA ASN A 41 -16.31 -8.42 -6.74
C ASN A 41 -15.93 -9.82 -7.28
N GLY A 42 -14.80 -10.33 -6.82
CA GLY A 42 -14.24 -11.59 -7.32
C GLY A 42 -13.46 -11.49 -8.65
N ALA A 43 -13.35 -10.32 -9.27
CA ALA A 43 -12.58 -10.13 -10.52
C ALA A 43 -11.05 -10.24 -10.38
N GLY A 44 -10.53 -10.59 -9.19
CA GLY A 44 -9.10 -10.77 -8.98
C GLY A 44 -8.34 -9.50 -8.58
N LYS A 45 -9.01 -8.38 -8.28
CA LYS A 45 -8.37 -7.12 -7.88
C LYS A 45 -7.40 -7.30 -6.69
N SER A 46 -7.89 -7.82 -5.58
CA SER A 46 -7.06 -8.04 -4.38
C SER A 46 -5.96 -9.09 -4.63
N THR A 47 -6.23 -10.12 -5.45
CA THR A 47 -5.22 -11.10 -5.87
C THR A 47 -4.08 -10.41 -6.62
N LEU A 48 -4.40 -9.47 -7.53
CA LEU A 48 -3.40 -8.68 -8.24
C LEU A 48 -2.56 -7.84 -7.29
N LEU A 49 -3.18 -7.19 -6.29
CA LEU A 49 -2.43 -6.42 -5.28
C LEU A 49 -1.51 -7.32 -4.43
N LEU A 50 -1.97 -8.52 -4.04
CA LEU A 50 -1.14 -9.48 -3.32
C LEU A 50 0.06 -9.99 -4.15
N LEU A 51 -0.12 -10.14 -5.47
CA LEU A 51 0.98 -10.47 -6.39
C LEU A 51 1.97 -9.30 -6.50
N LEU A 52 1.49 -8.06 -6.61
CA LEU A 52 2.34 -6.86 -6.65
C LEU A 52 3.16 -6.69 -5.36
N MET A 53 2.60 -7.06 -4.21
CA MET A 53 3.31 -7.05 -2.93
C MET A 53 4.20 -8.29 -2.71
N GLY A 54 4.19 -9.24 -3.66
CA GLY A 54 4.94 -10.50 -3.55
C GLY A 54 4.50 -11.38 -2.38
N VAL A 55 3.26 -11.25 -1.93
CA VAL A 55 2.62 -12.17 -0.97
C VAL A 55 2.25 -13.46 -1.69
N LEU A 56 1.72 -13.33 -2.91
CA LEU A 56 1.49 -14.43 -3.83
C LEU A 56 2.57 -14.43 -4.91
N ARG A 57 2.81 -15.61 -5.52
CA ARG A 57 3.72 -15.75 -6.64
C ARG A 57 2.93 -16.14 -7.90
N PRO A 58 3.16 -15.47 -9.04
CA PRO A 58 2.45 -15.83 -10.27
C PRO A 58 2.77 -17.26 -10.68
N CYS A 59 1.77 -17.96 -11.24
CA CYS A 59 1.95 -19.28 -11.84
C CYS A 59 2.70 -19.20 -13.18
N SER A 60 2.51 -18.07 -13.90
CA SER A 60 3.25 -17.77 -15.14
C SER A 60 3.40 -16.25 -15.29
N GLY A 61 4.29 -15.84 -16.18
CA GLY A 61 4.63 -14.44 -16.41
C GLY A 61 5.61 -13.88 -15.39
N GLU A 62 5.80 -12.57 -15.42
CA GLU A 62 6.74 -11.88 -14.52
C GLU A 62 6.25 -10.50 -14.12
N ILE A 63 6.70 -10.06 -12.94
CA ILE A 63 6.43 -8.74 -12.39
C ILE A 63 7.77 -8.04 -12.20
N LEU A 64 7.86 -6.79 -12.66
CA LEU A 64 9.03 -5.94 -12.47
C LEU A 64 8.62 -4.65 -11.75
N ILE A 65 9.46 -4.23 -10.80
CA ILE A 65 9.35 -2.94 -10.10
C ILE A 65 10.61 -2.13 -10.42
N GLY A 66 10.45 -1.07 -11.18
CA GLY A 66 11.56 -0.46 -11.90
C GLY A 66 12.10 -1.44 -12.93
N ASP A 67 13.41 -1.61 -12.94
CA ASP A 67 14.10 -2.60 -13.79
C ASP A 67 14.39 -3.92 -13.06
N VAL A 68 13.85 -4.10 -11.83
CA VAL A 68 14.12 -5.26 -10.98
C VAL A 68 12.96 -6.25 -11.07
N LYS A 69 13.25 -7.46 -11.57
CA LYS A 69 12.31 -8.57 -11.56
C LYS A 69 12.04 -9.03 -10.13
N MET A 70 10.77 -9.22 -9.81
CA MET A 70 10.33 -9.72 -8.51
C MET A 70 10.66 -11.21 -8.38
N THR A 71 11.52 -11.52 -7.43
CA THR A 71 11.96 -12.89 -7.07
C THR A 71 12.07 -12.98 -5.56
N PRO A 72 12.19 -14.17 -4.95
CA PRO A 72 12.44 -14.27 -3.52
C PRO A 72 13.66 -13.50 -3.03
N ALA A 73 14.72 -13.41 -3.86
CA ALA A 73 15.94 -12.71 -3.52
C ALA A 73 15.80 -11.18 -3.57
N THR A 74 15.01 -10.65 -4.52
CA THR A 74 14.83 -9.20 -4.72
C THR A 74 13.64 -8.63 -3.94
N LEU A 75 12.75 -9.48 -3.46
CA LEU A 75 11.51 -9.09 -2.78
C LEU A 75 11.71 -8.20 -1.53
N PRO A 76 12.72 -8.41 -0.66
CA PRO A 76 12.95 -7.53 0.49
C PRO A 76 13.23 -6.08 0.09
N ASP A 77 13.97 -5.86 -1.00
CA ASP A 77 14.28 -4.51 -1.48
C ASP A 77 13.12 -3.89 -2.26
N ILE A 78 12.39 -4.70 -3.02
CA ILE A 78 11.17 -4.27 -3.71
C ILE A 78 10.12 -3.78 -2.69
N ARG A 79 9.92 -4.51 -1.58
CA ARG A 79 8.95 -4.13 -0.54
C ARG A 79 9.26 -2.79 0.13
N LYS A 80 10.50 -2.35 0.19
CA LYS A 80 10.87 -1.02 0.69
C LYS A 80 10.36 0.12 -0.22
N ARG A 81 10.14 -0.19 -1.49
CA ARG A 81 9.71 0.76 -2.51
C ARG A 81 8.19 0.78 -2.71
N LEU A 82 7.47 -0.21 -2.19
CA LEU A 82 6.03 -0.35 -2.33
C LEU A 82 5.34 -0.04 -1.00
N GLY A 83 4.30 0.76 -1.04
CA GLY A 83 3.41 1.00 0.09
C GLY A 83 2.01 0.48 -0.23
N LEU A 84 1.46 -0.37 0.63
CA LEU A 84 0.08 -0.87 0.52
C LEU A 84 -0.75 -0.34 1.66
N VAL A 85 -1.88 0.30 1.34
CA VAL A 85 -2.93 0.65 2.29
C VAL A 85 -4.05 -0.38 2.14
N PHE A 86 -4.36 -1.09 3.22
CA PHE A 86 -5.43 -2.09 3.24
C PHE A 86 -6.82 -1.46 3.15
N GLN A 87 -7.77 -2.22 2.66
CA GLN A 87 -9.18 -1.84 2.58
C GLN A 87 -9.73 -1.47 3.96
N ASN A 88 -9.50 -2.30 4.97
CA ASN A 88 -9.90 -2.03 6.35
C ASN A 88 -8.72 -1.47 7.14
N PRO A 89 -8.77 -0.23 7.66
CA PRO A 89 -7.68 0.36 8.43
C PRO A 89 -7.44 -0.36 9.77
N ASP A 90 -8.40 -1.09 10.32
CA ASP A 90 -8.22 -1.86 11.55
C ASP A 90 -7.28 -3.06 11.36
N ASP A 91 -7.06 -3.52 10.12
CA ASP A 91 -6.08 -4.56 9.82
C ASP A 91 -4.64 -4.00 9.73
N GLN A 92 -4.49 -2.68 9.79
CA GLN A 92 -3.21 -1.99 9.63
C GLN A 92 -2.78 -1.26 10.91
N LEU A 93 -3.73 -0.77 11.72
CA LEU A 93 -3.48 0.01 12.95
C LEU A 93 -3.57 -0.92 14.17
N PHE A 94 -2.48 -1.04 14.93
CA PHE A 94 -2.38 -2.00 16.04
C PHE A 94 -1.61 -1.47 17.26
N MET A 95 -1.12 -0.23 17.22
CA MET A 95 -0.37 0.39 18.30
C MET A 95 -1.28 1.18 19.26
N ASN A 96 -0.70 1.66 20.36
CA ASN A 96 -1.44 2.39 21.40
C ASN A 96 -1.75 3.84 21.01
N SER A 97 -1.08 4.39 19.99
CA SER A 97 -1.33 5.74 19.48
C SER A 97 -1.09 5.82 17.98
N ILE A 98 -1.72 6.81 17.33
CA ILE A 98 -1.50 7.10 15.91
C ILE A 98 -0.01 7.37 15.63
N TYR A 99 0.67 8.10 16.53
CA TYR A 99 2.12 8.31 16.38
C TYR A 99 2.90 7.01 16.31
N GLU A 100 2.61 6.06 17.20
CA GLU A 100 3.32 4.78 17.26
C GLU A 100 3.07 3.93 16.01
N ASP A 101 1.82 3.91 15.51
CA ASP A 101 1.48 3.23 14.25
C ASP A 101 2.24 3.83 13.06
N VAL A 102 2.25 5.16 12.94
CA VAL A 102 2.95 5.84 11.84
C VAL A 102 4.47 5.72 11.97
N ALA A 103 5.01 5.70 13.19
CA ALA A 103 6.43 5.54 13.47
C ALA A 103 6.95 4.10 13.29
N PHE A 104 6.05 3.11 13.27
CA PHE A 104 6.42 1.69 13.26
C PHE A 104 7.32 1.33 12.07
N GLY A 105 6.91 1.70 10.87
CA GLY A 105 7.69 1.44 9.66
C GLY A 105 9.07 2.11 9.66
N PRO A 106 9.17 3.43 9.87
CA PRO A 106 10.44 4.16 9.97
C PRO A 106 11.39 3.60 11.05
N ARG A 107 10.86 3.20 12.23
CA ARG A 107 11.65 2.53 13.27
C ARG A 107 12.20 1.18 12.82
N ASN A 108 11.39 0.36 12.16
CA ASN A 108 11.81 -0.93 11.60
C ASN A 108 12.86 -0.77 10.50
N ALA A 109 12.82 0.35 9.77
CA ALA A 109 13.86 0.73 8.82
C ALA A 109 15.14 1.24 9.51
N LYS A 110 15.20 1.23 10.87
CA LYS A 110 16.35 1.67 11.68
C LYS A 110 16.77 3.12 11.46
N LEU A 111 15.80 3.99 11.16
CA LEU A 111 16.05 5.42 11.07
C LEU A 111 16.33 6.01 12.45
N SER A 112 17.06 7.13 12.49
CA SER A 112 17.29 7.86 13.75
C SER A 112 15.98 8.40 14.33
N GLY A 113 15.90 8.57 15.66
CA GLY A 113 14.71 9.11 16.31
C GLY A 113 14.26 10.44 15.71
N GLN A 114 15.19 11.34 15.44
CA GLN A 114 14.92 12.64 14.81
C GLN A 114 14.29 12.48 13.41
N GLU A 115 14.80 11.57 12.60
CA GLU A 115 14.25 11.30 11.26
C GLU A 115 12.86 10.64 11.32
N VAL A 116 12.64 9.74 12.30
CA VAL A 116 11.32 9.16 12.58
C VAL A 116 10.32 10.26 12.93
N ASP A 117 10.66 11.14 13.88
CA ASP A 117 9.77 12.25 14.31
C ASP A 117 9.45 13.19 13.15
N ARG A 118 10.43 13.52 12.32
CA ARG A 118 10.24 14.35 11.13
C ARG A 118 9.23 13.70 10.16
N ARG A 119 9.47 12.43 9.78
CA ARG A 119 8.61 11.71 8.83
C ARG A 119 7.18 11.52 9.35
N VAL A 120 7.03 11.19 10.62
CA VAL A 120 5.71 11.08 11.26
C VAL A 120 4.97 12.40 11.21
N THR A 121 5.64 13.50 11.58
CA THR A 121 5.03 14.83 11.57
C THR A 121 4.59 15.24 10.17
N GLU A 122 5.45 15.08 9.18
CA GLU A 122 5.15 15.38 7.78
C GLU A 122 4.00 14.53 7.24
N ALA A 123 3.99 13.23 7.53
CA ALA A 123 2.93 12.32 7.10
C ALA A 123 1.57 12.70 7.72
N LEU A 124 1.53 12.96 9.03
CA LEU A 124 0.30 13.36 9.71
C LEU A 124 -0.23 14.72 9.22
N GLN A 125 0.66 15.67 8.91
CA GLN A 125 0.29 16.94 8.29
C GLN A 125 -0.29 16.77 6.90
N THR A 126 0.33 15.91 6.08
CA THR A 126 -0.10 15.61 4.71
C THR A 126 -1.53 15.07 4.67
N VAL A 127 -1.89 14.20 5.60
CA VAL A 127 -3.24 13.63 5.67
C VAL A 127 -4.21 14.45 6.53
N GLY A 128 -3.77 15.57 7.12
CA GLY A 128 -4.61 16.53 7.85
C GLY A 128 -5.02 16.11 9.26
N ILE A 129 -4.30 15.20 9.93
CA ILE A 129 -4.61 14.70 11.27
C ILE A 129 -3.49 14.89 12.31
N PRO A 130 -2.68 15.97 12.28
CA PRO A 130 -1.60 16.13 13.26
C PRO A 130 -2.11 16.23 14.72
N HIS A 131 -3.34 16.68 14.92
CA HIS A 131 -4.01 16.79 16.23
C HIS A 131 -4.40 15.43 16.84
N LEU A 132 -4.34 14.35 16.07
CA LEU A 132 -4.66 12.99 16.54
C LEU A 132 -3.43 12.19 16.94
N LYS A 133 -2.24 12.77 16.87
CA LYS A 133 -0.95 12.11 17.08
C LYS A 133 -0.94 11.18 18.30
N ASP A 134 -1.43 11.64 19.44
CA ASP A 134 -1.38 10.91 20.71
C ASP A 134 -2.68 10.11 20.98
N ARG A 135 -3.65 10.14 20.05
CA ARG A 135 -4.93 9.45 20.20
C ARG A 135 -4.79 7.97 19.86
N PRO A 136 -5.38 7.07 20.66
CA PRO A 136 -5.46 5.63 20.30
C PRO A 136 -6.35 5.42 19.07
N PRO A 137 -5.99 4.50 18.15
CA PRO A 137 -6.78 4.23 16.93
C PRO A 137 -8.25 3.86 17.21
N TYR A 138 -8.51 3.09 18.28
CA TYR A 138 -9.87 2.69 18.63
C TYR A 138 -10.80 3.84 19.06
N ARG A 139 -10.25 5.06 19.30
CA ARG A 139 -11.00 6.28 19.57
C ARG A 139 -11.15 7.19 18.34
N CYS A 140 -10.72 6.72 17.19
CA CYS A 140 -10.79 7.46 15.94
C CYS A 140 -12.00 7.00 15.11
N SER A 141 -12.58 7.91 14.35
CA SER A 141 -13.58 7.60 13.32
C SER A 141 -12.97 6.78 12.18
N GLY A 142 -13.79 6.12 11.36
CA GLY A 142 -13.31 5.35 10.21
C GLY A 142 -12.45 6.19 9.24
N GLY A 143 -12.85 7.44 8.98
CA GLY A 143 -12.09 8.36 8.15
C GLY A 143 -10.74 8.77 8.77
N GLU A 144 -10.71 9.01 10.10
CA GLU A 144 -9.46 9.30 10.83
C GLU A 144 -8.51 8.10 10.85
N LYS A 145 -9.05 6.88 11.06
CA LYS A 145 -8.27 5.63 10.96
C LYS A 145 -7.70 5.45 9.56
N ARG A 146 -8.49 5.70 8.52
CA ARG A 146 -8.05 5.63 7.12
C ARG A 146 -6.90 6.61 6.87
N ALA A 147 -7.03 7.86 7.32
CA ALA A 147 -5.99 8.85 7.19
C ALA A 147 -4.71 8.42 7.95
N ALA A 148 -4.85 7.84 9.15
CA ALA A 148 -3.72 7.32 9.91
C ALA A 148 -3.01 6.16 9.20
N ALA A 149 -3.77 5.22 8.62
CA ALA A 149 -3.22 4.12 7.83
C ALA A 149 -2.42 4.62 6.62
N ILE A 150 -2.96 5.62 5.90
CA ILE A 150 -2.24 6.28 4.79
C ILE A 150 -0.96 6.97 5.30
N ALA A 151 -1.04 7.71 6.43
CA ALA A 151 0.14 8.37 7.02
C ALA A 151 1.25 7.36 7.35
N GLY A 152 0.91 6.19 7.89
CA GLY A 152 1.88 5.13 8.20
C GLY A 152 2.67 4.67 6.96
N ILE A 153 1.99 4.59 5.82
CA ILE A 153 2.65 4.24 4.56
C ILE A 153 3.47 5.42 4.01
N LEU A 154 2.93 6.66 4.04
CA LEU A 154 3.64 7.85 3.57
C LEU A 154 4.93 8.11 4.36
N ALA A 155 4.95 7.82 5.67
CA ALA A 155 6.14 7.95 6.49
C ALA A 155 7.30 7.05 6.05
N MET A 156 7.01 5.97 5.33
CA MET A 156 8.02 5.10 4.72
C MET A 156 8.60 5.68 3.42
N GLN A 157 7.95 6.70 2.83
CA GLN A 157 8.34 7.33 1.56
C GLN A 157 8.49 6.31 0.42
N PRO A 158 7.45 5.50 0.12
CA PRO A 158 7.52 4.51 -0.95
C PRO A 158 7.57 5.18 -2.33
N ASP A 159 8.19 4.50 -3.29
CA ASP A 159 8.20 4.93 -4.70
C ASP A 159 6.82 4.75 -5.36
N VAL A 160 6.06 3.77 -4.88
CA VAL A 160 4.73 3.40 -5.38
C VAL A 160 3.75 3.23 -4.23
N LEU A 161 2.60 3.90 -4.34
CA LEU A 161 1.50 3.75 -3.39
C LEU A 161 0.39 2.89 -4.03
N ILE A 162 0.02 1.84 -3.34
CA ILE A 162 -1.08 0.94 -3.71
C ILE A 162 -2.19 1.11 -2.69
N LEU A 163 -3.40 1.39 -3.16
CA LEU A 163 -4.57 1.59 -2.32
C LEU A 163 -5.61 0.53 -2.65
N ASP A 164 -5.97 -0.32 -1.70
CA ASP A 164 -7.05 -1.30 -1.86
C ASP A 164 -8.37 -0.68 -1.41
N GLU A 165 -9.28 -0.42 -2.36
CA GLU A 165 -10.59 0.18 -2.16
C GLU A 165 -10.58 1.41 -1.21
N PRO A 166 -9.77 2.47 -1.50
CA PRO A 166 -9.50 3.55 -0.54
C PRO A 166 -10.72 4.39 -0.17
N THR A 167 -11.81 4.26 -0.92
CA THR A 167 -13.06 5.01 -0.70
C THR A 167 -14.21 4.13 -0.20
N SER A 168 -13.98 2.83 0.05
CA SER A 168 -14.97 1.98 0.69
C SER A 168 -15.28 2.53 2.08
N ASP A 169 -16.56 2.46 2.47
CA ASP A 169 -17.07 2.91 3.78
C ASP A 169 -16.91 4.42 4.12
N LEU A 170 -16.42 5.24 3.18
CA LEU A 170 -16.43 6.68 3.33
C LEU A 170 -17.79 7.26 2.94
N ASP A 171 -18.24 8.27 3.70
CA ASP A 171 -19.41 9.04 3.30
C ASP A 171 -19.15 9.78 1.96
N PRO A 172 -20.21 10.18 1.22
CA PRO A 172 -20.06 10.84 -0.07
C PRO A 172 -19.24 12.15 -0.02
N LYS A 173 -19.18 12.83 1.13
CA LYS A 173 -18.37 14.06 1.30
C LYS A 173 -16.90 13.74 1.56
N ALA A 174 -16.61 12.69 2.31
CA ALA A 174 -15.24 12.24 2.57
C ALA A 174 -14.58 11.66 1.30
N ARG A 175 -15.33 10.97 0.43
CA ARG A 175 -14.85 10.43 -0.86
C ARG A 175 -14.23 11.46 -1.80
N ARG A 176 -14.62 12.74 -1.69
CA ARG A 176 -14.08 13.84 -2.52
C ARG A 176 -12.74 14.38 -2.05
N ARG A 177 -12.25 13.96 -0.87
CA ARG A 177 -11.00 14.43 -0.26
C ARG A 177 -9.90 13.38 -0.27
N THR A 178 -10.23 12.16 -0.66
CA THR A 178 -9.31 11.03 -0.89
C THR A 178 -8.92 10.96 -2.37
#